data_ae5f8e3673552a0b71cf92b33e941e04
#
_entry.id   ae5f8e3673552a0b71cf92b33e941e04
#
_cell.length_a   1.000
_cell.length_b   1.000
_cell.length_c   1.000
_cell.angle_alpha   90.00
_cell.angle_beta   90.00
_cell.angle_gamma   90.00
#
_symmetry.space_group_name_H-M   'P 1'
#
loop_
_entity.id
_entity.type
_entity.pdbx_description
1 polymer ?
#
loop_
_entity_poly.entity_id
_entity_poly.type
_entity_poly.pdbx_seq_one_letter_code
_entity_poly.pdbx_strand_id
1 'polypeptide(L)'
;MCCTTGDKKGQVKLNIIKSNSEPQWGNMYVLQEDKHCILIDPNVIDIGGLNECQIEYIFLTHEHYDHISGVDYWKNKTNAKVVASKECNIGMQNSAINLSNTFQQFCAIQTVRNIDLKKIQNANYACKADIVYEHNLEINWHGNDIRFFALPGHSKGSSGILVNEKVLFAGDSLLKDYPVTGCFPGSSKDDWQQISIPKLKILEEEIHVYPGHFEDFYLKDYRFWDECLFRRARRK
;
A
#
# COMPACT_ATOMS: atom_id res chain seq x y z
N MET A 1 -42.76 6.48 33.69
CA MET A 1 -42.13 5.35 32.97
C MET A 1 -41.03 5.91 32.11
N CYS A 2 -39.80 5.75 32.54
CA CYS A 2 -38.63 6.31 31.87
C CYS A 2 -38.09 5.22 30.96
N CYS A 3 -38.20 5.41 29.65
CA CYS A 3 -37.55 4.55 28.66
C CYS A 3 -36.09 4.96 28.55
N THR A 4 -35.22 4.17 29.14
CA THR A 4 -33.77 4.23 28.88
C THR A 4 -33.49 3.63 27.52
N THR A 5 -33.19 4.50 26.54
CA THR A 5 -32.63 4.09 25.26
C THR A 5 -31.18 3.69 25.48
N GLY A 6 -30.87 2.44 25.13
CA GLY A 6 -29.54 1.85 25.27
C GLY A 6 -28.47 2.65 24.56
N ASP A 7 -27.35 2.80 25.25
CA ASP A 7 -26.12 3.43 24.74
C ASP A 7 -25.66 2.72 23.46
N LYS A 8 -25.59 3.48 22.37
CA LYS A 8 -24.81 3.14 21.20
C LYS A 8 -23.36 3.12 21.68
N LYS A 9 -22.74 1.94 21.78
CA LYS A 9 -21.29 1.79 21.93
C LYS A 9 -20.63 2.76 20.95
N GLY A 10 -19.81 3.67 21.49
CA GLY A 10 -19.16 4.72 20.71
C GLY A 10 -18.45 4.09 19.50
N GLN A 11 -18.80 4.56 18.33
CA GLN A 11 -18.16 4.16 17.08
C GLN A 11 -16.76 4.78 17.13
N VAL A 12 -15.75 3.95 17.36
CA VAL A 12 -14.36 4.34 17.34
C VAL A 12 -14.09 5.01 16.00
N LYS A 13 -13.60 6.25 16.01
CA LYS A 13 -13.42 7.05 14.80
C LYS A 13 -11.99 6.84 14.28
N LEU A 14 -11.80 5.82 13.46
CA LEU A 14 -10.55 5.63 12.73
C LEU A 14 -10.27 6.85 11.85
N ASN A 15 -9.15 7.50 12.08
CA ASN A 15 -8.68 8.62 11.27
C ASN A 15 -7.65 8.12 10.26
N ILE A 16 -7.78 8.54 9.00
CA ILE A 16 -6.85 8.21 7.92
C ILE A 16 -6.20 9.50 7.44
N ILE A 17 -4.89 9.57 7.55
CA ILE A 17 -4.10 10.72 7.14
C ILE A 17 -3.26 10.29 5.94
N LYS A 18 -3.41 10.98 4.81
CA LYS A 18 -2.56 10.82 3.64
C LYS A 18 -1.41 11.80 3.71
N SER A 19 -0.18 11.33 3.53
CA SER A 19 0.96 12.25 3.37
C SER A 19 0.90 12.91 2.00
N ASN A 20 1.22 14.19 1.96
CA ASN A 20 1.48 14.90 0.71
C ASN A 20 2.90 14.55 0.25
N SER A 21 3.07 13.37 -0.32
CA SER A 21 4.38 12.95 -0.83
C SER A 21 4.77 13.73 -2.08
N GLU A 22 6.06 13.91 -2.28
CA GLU A 22 6.58 14.39 -3.57
C GLU A 22 6.19 13.39 -4.68
N PRO A 23 6.01 13.85 -5.94
CA PRO A 23 5.45 13.03 -7.02
C PRO A 23 6.13 11.69 -7.31
N GLN A 24 7.41 11.54 -6.92
CA GLN A 24 8.18 10.32 -7.11
C GLN A 24 7.89 9.21 -6.10
N TRP A 25 7.31 9.56 -4.96
CA TRP A 25 7.01 8.61 -3.90
C TRP A 25 5.56 8.14 -3.98
N GLY A 26 5.33 6.91 -3.59
CA GLY A 26 3.98 6.40 -3.34
C GLY A 26 3.28 7.17 -2.22
N ASN A 27 1.97 7.10 -2.20
CA ASN A 27 1.19 7.64 -1.10
C ASN A 27 1.50 6.86 0.18
N MET A 28 1.94 7.54 1.20
CA MET A 28 2.02 7.01 2.55
C MET A 28 0.74 7.33 3.29
N TYR A 29 0.18 6.38 4.02
CA TYR A 29 -0.99 6.61 4.87
C TYR A 29 -0.68 6.31 6.33
N VAL A 30 -1.39 7.02 7.21
CA VAL A 30 -1.42 6.76 8.65
C VAL A 30 -2.84 6.41 9.03
N LEU A 31 -3.04 5.22 9.59
CA LEU A 31 -4.25 4.91 10.33
C LEU A 31 -4.02 5.29 11.77
N GLN A 32 -4.89 6.12 12.32
CA GLN A 32 -4.80 6.58 13.69
C GLN A 32 -6.06 6.28 14.47
N GLU A 33 -5.85 5.67 15.63
CA GLU A 33 -6.85 5.42 16.65
C GLU A 33 -6.33 5.96 17.99
N ASP A 34 -6.89 7.06 18.46
CA ASP A 34 -6.37 7.81 19.62
C ASP A 34 -4.86 8.14 19.46
N LYS A 35 -4.02 7.56 20.33
CA LYS A 35 -2.55 7.71 20.30
C LYS A 35 -1.84 6.53 19.63
N HIS A 36 -2.56 5.62 19.00
CA HIS A 36 -2.02 4.45 18.33
C HIS A 36 -2.06 4.66 16.82
N CYS A 37 -1.00 4.24 16.13
CA CYS A 37 -0.86 4.45 14.70
C CYS A 37 -0.35 3.20 13.98
N ILE A 38 -0.81 3.04 12.75
CA ILE A 38 -0.23 2.15 11.74
C ILE A 38 0.23 3.01 10.57
N LEU A 39 1.42 2.75 10.04
CA LEU A 39 1.88 3.33 8.78
C LEU A 39 1.63 2.34 7.65
N ILE A 40 1.16 2.84 6.50
CA ILE A 40 1.01 2.04 5.28
C ILE A 40 1.89 2.64 4.19
N ASP A 41 2.73 1.81 3.58
CA ASP A 41 3.68 2.16 2.51
C ASP A 41 4.54 3.38 2.87
N PRO A 42 5.36 3.31 3.94
CA PRO A 42 6.02 4.49 4.49
C PRO A 42 7.16 4.98 3.59
N ASN A 43 7.22 6.30 3.45
CA ASN A 43 8.40 7.03 3.00
C ASN A 43 9.05 7.78 4.18
N VAL A 44 10.14 8.50 3.96
CA VAL A 44 10.88 9.22 5.02
C VAL A 44 10.31 10.62 5.31
N ILE A 45 9.13 10.96 4.81
CA ILE A 45 8.51 12.27 5.03
C ILE A 45 7.99 12.35 6.46
N ASP A 46 8.33 13.42 7.15
CA ASP A 46 7.76 13.71 8.48
C ASP A 46 6.32 14.21 8.31
N ILE A 47 5.39 13.40 8.77
CA ILE A 47 3.99 13.82 8.92
C ILE A 47 3.88 14.45 10.32
N GLY A 48 3.72 15.77 10.38
CA GLY A 48 3.59 16.48 11.66
C GLY A 48 2.53 15.85 12.55
N GLY A 49 2.85 15.72 13.84
CA GLY A 49 1.93 15.14 14.84
C GLY A 49 2.15 13.66 15.17
N LEU A 50 2.95 12.92 14.39
CA LEU A 50 3.26 11.51 14.70
C LEU A 50 4.19 11.33 15.90
N ASN A 51 4.86 12.37 16.38
CA ASN A 51 5.75 12.31 17.55
C ASN A 51 5.01 11.97 18.86
N GLU A 52 3.69 12.19 18.91
CA GLU A 52 2.86 11.87 20.06
C GLU A 52 2.12 10.53 19.92
N CYS A 53 2.27 9.86 18.77
CA CYS A 53 1.62 8.60 18.47
C CYS A 53 2.56 7.41 18.69
N GLN A 54 2.03 6.33 19.22
CA GLN A 54 2.69 5.03 19.26
C GLN A 54 2.46 4.32 17.93
N ILE A 55 3.48 4.28 17.08
CA ILE A 55 3.44 3.55 15.82
C ILE A 55 3.71 2.08 16.13
N GLU A 56 2.72 1.22 15.96
CA GLU A 56 2.78 -0.19 16.33
C GLU A 56 3.12 -1.10 15.13
N TYR A 57 2.60 -0.73 13.95
CA TYR A 57 2.79 -1.50 12.74
C TYR A 57 3.19 -0.63 11.55
N ILE A 58 3.89 -1.27 10.63
CA ILE A 58 4.13 -0.82 9.26
C ILE A 58 3.56 -1.87 8.33
N PHE A 59 2.55 -1.53 7.57
CA PHE A 59 1.92 -2.42 6.61
C PHE A 59 2.39 -2.09 5.20
N LEU A 60 2.68 -3.12 4.40
CA LEU A 60 3.14 -2.95 3.04
C LEU A 60 2.14 -3.54 2.06
N THR A 61 1.78 -2.73 1.04
CA THR A 61 0.94 -3.19 -0.06
C THR A 61 1.75 -3.99 -1.07
N HIS A 62 2.99 -3.59 -1.34
CA HIS A 62 3.89 -4.31 -2.24
C HIS A 62 5.37 -3.89 -2.07
N GLU A 63 6.26 -4.54 -2.79
CA GLU A 63 7.71 -4.46 -2.63
C GLU A 63 8.40 -3.28 -3.31
N HIS A 64 7.76 -2.46 -4.15
CA HIS A 64 8.44 -1.41 -4.90
C HIS A 64 9.01 -0.32 -3.99
N TYR A 65 10.17 0.24 -4.41
CA TYR A 65 11.00 1.10 -3.57
C TYR A 65 10.31 2.36 -3.06
N ASP A 66 9.47 2.95 -3.85
CA ASP A 66 8.69 4.14 -3.50
C ASP A 66 7.62 3.87 -2.41
N HIS A 67 7.29 2.60 -2.14
CA HIS A 67 6.39 2.17 -1.07
C HIS A 67 7.11 1.62 0.17
N ILE A 68 8.38 1.24 0.03
CA ILE A 68 9.14 0.65 1.14
C ILE A 68 10.30 1.52 1.63
N SER A 69 10.59 2.64 0.96
CA SER A 69 11.79 3.46 1.20
C SER A 69 11.94 3.96 2.64
N GLY A 70 10.84 4.13 3.36
CA GLY A 70 10.82 4.56 4.76
C GLY A 70 10.82 3.45 5.79
N VAL A 71 10.79 2.17 5.39
CA VAL A 71 10.64 1.04 6.34
C VAL A 71 11.70 1.05 7.42
N ASP A 72 12.98 1.10 7.06
CA ASP A 72 14.08 1.06 8.03
C ASP A 72 14.10 2.32 8.91
N TYR A 73 13.81 3.49 8.33
CA TYR A 73 13.73 4.74 9.10
C TYR A 73 12.67 4.65 10.20
N TRP A 74 11.44 4.28 9.86
CA TRP A 74 10.35 4.21 10.81
C TRP A 74 10.49 3.05 11.79
N LYS A 75 10.97 1.89 11.33
CA LYS A 75 11.24 0.75 12.20
C LYS A 75 12.29 1.09 13.27
N ASN A 76 13.38 1.73 12.90
CA ASN A 76 14.43 2.14 13.84
C ASN A 76 13.95 3.24 14.81
N LYS A 77 13.08 4.13 14.35
CA LYS A 77 12.53 5.22 15.17
C LYS A 77 11.49 4.75 16.20
N THR A 78 10.71 3.71 15.87
CA THR A 78 9.49 3.37 16.61
C THR A 78 9.42 1.95 17.15
N ASN A 79 10.27 1.03 16.70
CA ASN A 79 10.19 -0.41 16.92
C ASN A 79 8.91 -1.06 16.37
N ALA A 80 8.20 -0.41 15.43
CA ALA A 80 7.01 -0.94 14.79
C ALA A 80 7.28 -2.27 14.08
N LYS A 81 6.28 -3.16 14.07
CA LYS A 81 6.37 -4.45 13.36
C LYS A 81 6.00 -4.29 11.90
N VAL A 82 6.89 -4.69 11.02
CA VAL A 82 6.66 -4.69 9.56
C VAL A 82 5.88 -5.93 9.16
N VAL A 83 4.75 -5.72 8.48
CA VAL A 83 3.84 -6.78 7.98
C VAL A 83 3.83 -6.76 6.46
N ALA A 84 4.11 -7.89 5.82
CA ALA A 84 4.10 -8.01 4.37
C ALA A 84 3.70 -9.42 3.92
N SER A 85 3.22 -9.55 2.69
CA SER A 85 3.06 -10.87 2.07
C SER A 85 4.42 -11.56 1.88
N LYS A 86 4.44 -12.87 1.75
CA LYS A 86 5.66 -13.66 1.50
C LYS A 86 6.39 -13.18 0.24
N GLU A 87 5.67 -12.94 -0.82
CA GLU A 87 6.25 -12.50 -2.09
C GLU A 87 6.77 -11.04 -1.98
N CYS A 88 6.04 -10.16 -1.30
CA CYS A 88 6.53 -8.82 -0.99
C CYS A 88 7.83 -8.90 -0.15
N ASN A 89 7.86 -9.72 0.92
CA ASN A 89 9.05 -9.90 1.74
C ASN A 89 10.26 -10.46 0.97
N ILE A 90 10.04 -11.29 -0.04
CA ILE A 90 11.10 -11.75 -0.96
C ILE A 90 11.57 -10.60 -1.86
N GLY A 91 10.63 -9.87 -2.45
CA GLY A 91 10.92 -8.78 -3.37
C GLY A 91 11.66 -7.62 -2.71
N MET A 92 11.24 -7.19 -1.52
CA MET A 92 11.83 -6.06 -0.80
C MET A 92 13.31 -6.29 -0.37
N GLN A 93 13.78 -7.53 -0.38
CA GLN A 93 15.18 -7.89 -0.10
C GLN A 93 16.08 -7.87 -1.35
N ASN A 94 15.51 -7.62 -2.54
CA ASN A 94 16.25 -7.66 -3.81
C ASN A 94 16.06 -6.34 -4.56
N SER A 95 17.13 -5.56 -4.70
CA SER A 95 17.09 -4.24 -5.32
C SER A 95 16.67 -4.23 -6.80
N ALA A 96 16.80 -5.35 -7.50
CA ALA A 96 16.32 -5.47 -8.88
C ALA A 96 14.80 -5.76 -8.94
N ILE A 97 14.25 -6.41 -7.92
CA ILE A 97 12.81 -6.70 -7.82
C ILE A 97 12.07 -5.49 -7.24
N ASN A 98 12.61 -4.90 -6.17
CA ASN A 98 12.02 -3.72 -5.55
C ASN A 98 12.32 -2.42 -6.32
N LEU A 99 13.06 -2.48 -7.42
CA LEU A 99 13.40 -1.37 -8.32
C LEU A 99 14.32 -0.29 -7.72
N SER A 100 14.83 -0.43 -6.51
CA SER A 100 15.70 0.60 -5.92
C SER A 100 16.96 0.85 -6.74
N ASN A 101 17.50 -0.18 -7.43
CA ASN A 101 18.68 -0.06 -8.28
C ASN A 101 18.45 0.76 -9.59
N THR A 102 17.20 0.95 -10.00
CA THR A 102 16.81 1.69 -11.20
C THR A 102 15.88 2.86 -10.94
N PHE A 103 15.50 3.11 -9.69
CA PHE A 103 14.50 4.11 -9.33
C PHE A 103 14.92 5.53 -9.74
N GLN A 104 16.19 5.89 -9.56
CA GLN A 104 16.71 7.19 -9.97
C GLN A 104 16.60 7.39 -11.49
N GLN A 105 16.92 6.37 -12.28
CA GLN A 105 16.81 6.41 -13.75
C GLN A 105 15.34 6.48 -14.18
N PHE A 106 14.45 5.74 -13.50
CA PHE A 106 13.01 5.80 -13.74
C PHE A 106 12.48 7.22 -13.50
N CYS A 107 12.82 7.84 -12.37
CA CYS A 107 12.44 9.22 -12.07
C CYS A 107 13.02 10.23 -13.07
N ALA A 108 14.25 10.05 -13.53
CA ALA A 108 14.88 10.94 -14.49
C ALA A 108 14.21 10.94 -15.87
N ILE A 109 13.58 9.83 -16.27
CA ILE A 109 12.85 9.70 -17.55
C ILE A 109 11.45 10.35 -17.45
N GLN A 110 10.89 10.50 -16.27
CA GLN A 110 9.61 11.15 -16.07
C GLN A 110 9.74 12.68 -16.17
N THR A 111 9.85 13.19 -17.38
CA THR A 111 10.13 14.61 -17.70
C THR A 111 9.06 15.61 -17.26
N VAL A 112 7.93 15.16 -16.74
CA VAL A 112 6.76 16.00 -16.40
C VAL A 112 6.88 16.61 -15.00
N ARG A 113 7.87 16.22 -14.18
CA ARG A 113 7.95 16.59 -12.76
C ARG A 113 9.36 17.00 -12.39
N ASN A 114 9.50 18.13 -11.70
CA ASN A 114 10.76 18.55 -11.08
C ASN A 114 11.10 17.63 -9.90
N ILE A 115 11.64 16.46 -10.20
CA ILE A 115 12.06 15.47 -9.21
C ILE A 115 13.45 15.82 -8.73
N ASP A 116 13.64 16.03 -7.45
CA ASP A 116 14.98 16.18 -6.87
C ASP A 116 15.66 14.81 -6.73
N LEU A 117 16.39 14.41 -7.79
CA LEU A 117 17.11 13.14 -7.83
C LEU A 117 18.15 12.97 -6.72
N LYS A 118 18.59 14.06 -6.06
CA LYS A 118 19.53 14.00 -4.94
C LYS A 118 18.90 13.42 -3.68
N LYS A 119 17.58 13.46 -3.56
CA LYS A 119 16.86 12.85 -2.46
C LYS A 119 16.70 11.34 -2.60
N ILE A 120 16.97 10.77 -3.78
CA ILE A 120 16.91 9.34 -4.05
C ILE A 120 18.28 8.74 -3.77
N GLN A 121 18.51 8.30 -2.53
CA GLN A 121 19.87 8.01 -2.06
C GLN A 121 20.25 6.53 -2.06
N ASN A 122 19.34 5.59 -2.24
CA ASN A 122 19.67 4.20 -1.97
C ASN A 122 19.43 3.27 -3.18
N ALA A 123 20.43 3.18 -4.03
CA ALA A 123 20.39 2.35 -5.24
C ALA A 123 20.36 0.82 -4.98
N ASN A 124 20.59 0.37 -3.75
CA ASN A 124 20.59 -1.05 -3.38
C ASN A 124 19.84 -1.25 -2.05
N TYR A 125 18.69 -0.59 -1.93
CA TYR A 125 17.87 -0.71 -0.75
C TYR A 125 17.32 -2.14 -0.58
N ALA A 126 17.40 -2.65 0.64
CA ALA A 126 16.83 -3.93 1.02
C ALA A 126 16.36 -3.85 2.47
N CYS A 127 15.16 -4.31 2.73
CA CYS A 127 14.59 -4.43 4.07
C CYS A 127 13.81 -5.74 4.19
N LYS A 128 13.30 -6.06 5.38
CA LYS A 128 12.54 -7.29 5.62
C LYS A 128 11.39 -7.08 6.58
N ALA A 129 10.35 -7.90 6.41
CA ALA A 129 9.20 -7.93 7.31
C ALA A 129 9.50 -8.72 8.59
N ASP A 130 8.80 -8.37 9.69
CA ASP A 130 8.78 -9.10 10.95
C ASP A 130 7.66 -10.13 10.99
N ILE A 131 6.53 -9.82 10.33
CA ILE A 131 5.36 -10.70 10.20
C ILE A 131 5.12 -10.94 8.71
N VAL A 132 5.19 -12.20 8.31
CA VAL A 132 5.06 -12.62 6.91
C VAL A 132 3.86 -13.54 6.78
N TYR A 133 2.97 -13.28 5.83
CA TYR A 133 1.80 -14.12 5.53
C TYR A 133 1.84 -14.64 4.08
N GLU A 134 1.23 -15.80 3.84
CA GLU A 134 1.23 -16.40 2.49
C GLU A 134 0.05 -15.94 1.62
N HIS A 135 -1.17 -16.08 2.13
CA HIS A 135 -2.39 -15.79 1.34
C HIS A 135 -3.24 -14.69 1.94
N ASN A 136 -3.57 -14.84 3.21
CA ASN A 136 -4.39 -13.89 3.96
C ASN A 136 -3.84 -13.74 5.38
N LEU A 137 -4.12 -12.60 5.99
CA LEU A 137 -3.85 -12.35 7.41
C LEU A 137 -4.97 -11.47 7.95
N GLU A 138 -5.41 -11.75 9.16
CA GLU A 138 -6.38 -10.92 9.88
C GLU A 138 -5.74 -10.41 11.17
N ILE A 139 -5.89 -9.12 11.41
CA ILE A 139 -5.42 -8.44 12.63
C ILE A 139 -6.59 -7.64 13.19
N ASN A 140 -6.97 -7.87 14.44
CA ASN A 140 -7.80 -6.92 15.16
C ASN A 140 -6.90 -5.90 15.86
N TRP A 141 -7.00 -4.64 15.44
CA TRP A 141 -6.18 -3.56 15.96
C TRP A 141 -7.07 -2.49 16.60
N HIS A 142 -7.05 -2.41 17.93
CA HIS A 142 -7.87 -1.46 18.73
C HIS A 142 -9.36 -1.46 18.33
N GLY A 143 -9.91 -2.66 18.06
CA GLY A 143 -11.30 -2.82 17.63
C GLY A 143 -11.55 -2.62 16.14
N ASN A 144 -10.53 -2.34 15.35
CA ASN A 144 -10.61 -2.30 13.89
C ASN A 144 -10.20 -3.66 13.33
N ASP A 145 -11.03 -4.23 12.47
CA ASP A 145 -10.76 -5.48 11.78
C ASP A 145 -9.98 -5.18 10.49
N ILE A 146 -8.76 -5.70 10.40
CA ILE A 146 -7.86 -5.47 9.27
C ILE A 146 -7.58 -6.81 8.60
N ARG A 147 -7.93 -6.92 7.32
CA ARG A 147 -7.72 -8.12 6.51
C ARG A 147 -6.77 -7.85 5.37
N PHE A 148 -5.73 -8.64 5.27
CA PHE A 148 -4.79 -8.66 4.15
C PHE A 148 -5.15 -9.79 3.20
N PHE A 149 -5.07 -9.53 1.91
CA PHE A 149 -5.24 -10.55 0.88
C PHE A 149 -4.38 -10.25 -0.35
N ALA A 150 -3.86 -11.31 -0.99
CA ALA A 150 -3.01 -11.16 -2.16
C ALA A 150 -3.78 -10.61 -3.37
N LEU A 151 -3.20 -9.60 -4.03
CA LEU A 151 -3.64 -8.97 -5.28
C LEU A 151 -2.52 -8.96 -6.33
N PRO A 152 -1.97 -10.13 -6.73
CA PRO A 152 -0.87 -10.16 -7.68
C PRO A 152 -1.31 -9.63 -9.05
N GLY A 153 -0.38 -9.04 -9.75
CA GLY A 153 -0.61 -8.44 -11.08
C GLY A 153 0.35 -7.31 -11.35
N HIS A 154 0.23 -6.20 -10.64
CA HIS A 154 1.20 -5.10 -10.68
C HIS A 154 2.59 -5.58 -10.27
N SER A 155 2.68 -6.26 -9.14
CA SER A 155 3.84 -7.04 -8.69
C SER A 155 3.38 -8.38 -8.13
N LYS A 156 4.34 -9.29 -7.90
CA LYS A 156 4.03 -10.59 -7.31
C LYS A 156 3.62 -10.48 -5.84
N GLY A 157 4.18 -9.51 -5.12
CA GLY A 157 3.93 -9.26 -3.71
C GLY A 157 2.74 -8.37 -3.42
N SER A 158 2.04 -7.85 -4.46
CA SER A 158 0.91 -6.95 -4.29
C SER A 158 -0.20 -7.55 -3.43
N SER A 159 -0.74 -6.72 -2.54
CA SER A 159 -1.77 -7.07 -1.55
C SER A 159 -2.76 -5.94 -1.36
N GLY A 160 -4.00 -6.29 -1.07
CA GLY A 160 -5.02 -5.38 -0.54
C GLY A 160 -5.05 -5.44 0.98
N ILE A 161 -5.21 -4.31 1.63
CA ILE A 161 -5.39 -4.17 3.06
C ILE A 161 -6.76 -3.56 3.29
N LEU A 162 -7.72 -4.38 3.70
CA LEU A 162 -9.11 -4.00 3.90
C LEU A 162 -9.38 -3.76 5.38
N VAL A 163 -9.88 -2.58 5.71
CA VAL A 163 -10.17 -2.17 7.09
C VAL A 163 -11.66 -2.00 7.28
N ASN A 164 -12.21 -2.71 8.26
CA ASN A 164 -13.63 -2.66 8.67
C ASN A 164 -14.62 -2.90 7.51
N GLU A 165 -14.23 -3.65 6.48
CA GLU A 165 -14.99 -3.87 5.24
C GLU A 165 -15.42 -2.56 4.53
N LYS A 166 -14.74 -1.43 4.77
CA LYS A 166 -15.11 -0.10 4.27
C LYS A 166 -13.99 0.62 3.54
N VAL A 167 -12.75 0.35 3.90
CA VAL A 167 -11.56 1.06 3.39
C VAL A 167 -10.57 0.05 2.85
N LEU A 168 -10.12 0.24 1.61
CA LEU A 168 -9.15 -0.61 0.95
C LEU A 168 -7.89 0.18 0.58
N PHE A 169 -6.77 -0.18 1.16
CA PHE A 169 -5.46 0.25 0.65
C PHE A 169 -5.01 -0.75 -0.40
N ALA A 170 -5.00 -0.33 -1.64
CA ALA A 170 -4.81 -1.21 -2.80
C ALA A 170 -3.41 -1.14 -3.40
N GLY A 171 -2.53 -0.26 -2.90
CA GLY A 171 -1.26 0.03 -3.55
C GLY A 171 -1.47 0.40 -5.01
N ASP A 172 -0.61 -0.10 -5.88
CA ASP A 172 -0.66 0.16 -7.33
C ASP A 172 -1.55 -0.82 -8.10
N SER A 173 -2.29 -1.68 -7.39
CA SER A 173 -3.26 -2.57 -8.03
C SER A 173 -4.50 -1.82 -8.54
N LEU A 174 -4.90 -0.73 -7.87
CA LEU A 174 -6.04 0.10 -8.28
C LEU A 174 -5.64 1.57 -8.25
N LEU A 175 -5.64 2.22 -9.41
CA LEU A 175 -5.42 3.66 -9.59
C LEU A 175 -6.62 4.24 -10.33
N LYS A 176 -7.29 5.26 -9.80
CA LYS A 176 -8.59 5.76 -10.27
C LYS A 176 -8.67 5.93 -11.80
N ASP A 177 -7.70 6.62 -12.38
CA ASP A 177 -7.73 7.05 -13.78
C ASP A 177 -6.76 6.26 -14.66
N TYR A 178 -6.24 5.13 -14.16
CA TYR A 178 -5.25 4.33 -14.85
C TYR A 178 -5.54 2.84 -14.73
N PRO A 179 -5.39 2.07 -15.82
CA PRO A 179 -5.39 0.62 -15.72
C PRO A 179 -4.14 0.12 -14.98
N VAL A 180 -4.25 -1.06 -14.38
CA VAL A 180 -3.10 -1.70 -13.73
C VAL A 180 -1.92 -1.80 -14.69
N THR A 181 -0.74 -1.40 -14.20
CA THR A 181 0.49 -1.42 -14.98
C THR A 181 1.37 -2.56 -14.53
N GLY A 182 1.79 -3.41 -15.49
CA GLY A 182 2.65 -4.56 -15.25
C GLY A 182 3.83 -4.58 -16.22
N CYS A 183 4.78 -3.65 -16.04
CA CYS A 183 6.02 -3.60 -16.83
C CYS A 183 7.26 -3.86 -15.97
N PHE A 184 7.07 -4.27 -14.73
CA PHE A 184 8.10 -4.47 -13.72
C PHE A 184 8.40 -5.96 -13.48
N PRO A 185 9.54 -6.31 -12.84
CA PRO A 185 9.83 -7.68 -12.45
C PRO A 185 8.71 -8.25 -11.56
N GLY A 186 8.24 -9.47 -11.89
CA GLY A 186 7.18 -10.12 -11.11
C GLY A 186 5.76 -9.69 -11.46
N SER A 187 5.56 -8.75 -12.38
CA SER A 187 4.22 -8.40 -12.87
C SER A 187 3.63 -9.52 -13.74
N SER A 188 2.31 -9.74 -13.63
CA SER A 188 1.61 -10.83 -14.32
C SER A 188 0.19 -10.40 -14.70
N LYS A 189 -0.07 -10.36 -16.01
CA LYS A 189 -1.42 -10.11 -16.53
C LYS A 189 -2.38 -11.22 -16.14
N ASP A 190 -1.91 -12.45 -16.21
CA ASP A 190 -2.75 -13.63 -15.94
C ASP A 190 -3.16 -13.65 -14.46
N ASP A 191 -2.23 -13.37 -13.53
CA ASP A 191 -2.55 -13.27 -12.11
C ASP A 191 -3.54 -12.12 -11.82
N TRP A 192 -3.36 -10.97 -12.49
CA TRP A 192 -4.29 -9.86 -12.38
C TRP A 192 -5.71 -10.27 -12.78
N GLN A 193 -5.86 -10.92 -13.95
CA GLN A 193 -7.16 -11.29 -14.48
C GLN A 193 -7.82 -12.48 -13.75
N GLN A 194 -7.01 -13.47 -13.33
CA GLN A 194 -7.52 -14.72 -12.78
C GLN A 194 -7.61 -14.73 -11.25
N ILE A 195 -6.81 -13.91 -10.57
CA ILE A 195 -6.75 -13.90 -9.10
C ILE A 195 -7.27 -12.59 -8.54
N SER A 196 -6.73 -11.44 -9.01
CA SER A 196 -6.97 -10.15 -8.37
C SER A 196 -8.33 -9.56 -8.73
N ILE A 197 -8.70 -9.51 -10.00
CA ILE A 197 -10.01 -9.00 -10.44
C ILE A 197 -11.16 -9.75 -9.75
N PRO A 198 -11.22 -11.09 -9.73
CA PRO A 198 -12.30 -11.80 -9.05
C PRO A 198 -12.44 -11.44 -7.57
N LYS A 199 -11.32 -11.28 -6.85
CA LYS A 199 -11.33 -10.88 -5.44
C LYS A 199 -11.82 -9.46 -5.22
N LEU A 200 -11.50 -8.54 -6.12
CA LEU A 200 -11.92 -7.15 -6.04
C LEU A 200 -13.40 -6.98 -6.40
N LYS A 201 -13.89 -7.71 -7.42
CA LYS A 201 -15.28 -7.63 -7.88
C LYS A 201 -16.32 -8.18 -6.90
N ILE A 202 -15.93 -8.94 -5.89
CA ILE A 202 -16.85 -9.42 -4.84
C ILE A 202 -16.91 -8.46 -3.64
N LEU A 203 -16.09 -7.42 -3.61
CA LEU A 203 -16.13 -6.40 -2.57
C LEU A 203 -17.31 -5.45 -2.82
N GLU A 204 -17.78 -4.81 -1.74
CA GLU A 204 -18.85 -3.83 -1.83
C GLU A 204 -18.41 -2.60 -2.64
N GLU A 205 -19.27 -2.12 -3.53
CA GLU A 205 -18.99 -1.00 -4.43
C GLU A 205 -18.72 0.33 -3.70
N GLU A 206 -19.24 0.46 -2.48
CA GLU A 206 -19.08 1.65 -1.62
C GLU A 206 -17.76 1.64 -0.81
N ILE A 207 -16.89 0.67 -1.02
CA ILE A 207 -15.55 0.66 -0.39
C ILE A 207 -14.76 1.86 -0.89
N HIS A 208 -14.18 2.62 0.06
CA HIS A 208 -13.28 3.73 -0.24
C HIS A 208 -11.88 3.21 -0.49
N VAL A 209 -11.35 3.40 -1.69
CA VAL A 209 -10.04 2.92 -2.11
C VAL A 209 -8.99 4.02 -1.91
N TYR A 210 -7.93 3.70 -1.19
CA TYR A 210 -6.74 4.51 -0.98
C TYR A 210 -5.60 3.89 -1.81
N PRO A 211 -5.28 4.47 -2.98
CA PRO A 211 -4.32 3.91 -3.93
C PRO A 211 -2.87 4.22 -3.55
N GLY A 212 -1.93 3.52 -4.16
CA GLY A 212 -0.50 3.79 -4.01
C GLY A 212 -0.05 5.13 -4.60
N HIS A 213 -0.77 5.65 -5.60
CA HIS A 213 -0.55 6.97 -6.21
C HIS A 213 -1.87 7.67 -6.49
N PHE A 214 -1.79 8.99 -6.68
CA PHE A 214 -2.93 9.86 -7.04
C PHE A 214 -4.00 9.94 -5.94
N GLU A 215 -5.24 10.30 -6.33
CA GLU A 215 -6.32 10.55 -5.40
C GLU A 215 -7.08 9.27 -5.05
N ASP A 216 -7.67 9.25 -3.86
CA ASP A 216 -8.58 8.21 -3.40
C ASP A 216 -9.95 8.28 -4.11
N PHE A 217 -10.66 7.17 -4.12
CA PHE A 217 -11.91 7.03 -4.86
C PHE A 217 -12.78 5.89 -4.31
N TYR A 218 -14.03 5.81 -4.72
CA TYR A 218 -14.88 4.65 -4.39
C TYR A 218 -14.71 3.53 -5.41
N LEU A 219 -14.74 2.29 -4.98
CA LEU A 219 -14.49 1.12 -5.84
C LEU A 219 -15.41 1.09 -7.07
N LYS A 220 -16.68 1.54 -6.93
CA LYS A 220 -17.63 1.72 -8.03
C LYS A 220 -17.15 2.65 -9.15
N ASP A 221 -16.25 3.55 -8.86
CA ASP A 221 -15.71 4.52 -9.83
C ASP A 221 -14.54 3.96 -10.65
N TYR A 222 -14.02 2.77 -10.30
CA TYR A 222 -12.96 2.13 -11.06
C TYR A 222 -13.49 1.54 -12.37
N ARG A 223 -12.88 1.96 -13.50
CA ARG A 223 -13.40 1.64 -14.85
C ARG A 223 -12.52 0.67 -15.65
N PHE A 224 -11.32 0.38 -15.18
CA PHE A 224 -10.31 -0.34 -15.99
C PHE A 224 -10.25 -1.85 -15.70
N TRP A 225 -11.38 -2.49 -15.37
CA TRP A 225 -11.44 -3.92 -15.06
C TRP A 225 -10.95 -4.83 -16.18
N ASP A 226 -11.21 -4.43 -17.43
CA ASP A 226 -10.88 -5.21 -18.62
C ASP A 226 -9.61 -4.68 -19.32
N GLU A 227 -9.04 -3.58 -18.83
CA GLU A 227 -7.86 -2.95 -19.38
C GLU A 227 -6.64 -3.20 -18.49
N CYS A 228 -5.48 -3.36 -19.09
CA CYS A 228 -4.23 -3.49 -18.36
C CYS A 228 -3.05 -3.15 -19.27
N LEU A 229 -2.03 -2.48 -18.69
CA LEU A 229 -0.82 -2.08 -19.38
C LEU A 229 0.32 -3.03 -19.01
N PHE A 230 0.35 -4.22 -19.61
CA PHE A 230 1.46 -5.16 -19.45
C PHE A 230 2.36 -5.16 -20.68
N ARG A 231 3.67 -5.19 -20.48
CA ARG A 231 4.60 -5.37 -21.60
C ARG A 231 4.29 -6.68 -22.31
N ARG A 232 4.13 -6.63 -23.63
CA ARG A 232 4.11 -7.86 -24.43
C ARG A 232 5.44 -8.57 -24.22
N ALA A 233 5.39 -9.84 -23.80
CA ALA A 233 6.58 -10.67 -23.80
C ALA A 233 7.23 -10.59 -25.20
N ARG A 234 8.49 -10.20 -25.30
CA ARG A 234 9.21 -10.29 -26.56
C ARG A 234 9.20 -11.77 -26.95
N ARG A 235 8.49 -12.12 -28.02
CA ARG A 235 8.63 -13.44 -28.62
C ARG A 235 10.09 -13.61 -28.97
N LYS A 236 10.75 -14.60 -28.35
CA LYS A 236 12.10 -15.05 -28.72
C LYS A 236 12.04 -15.76 -30.07
#